data_d2ac3777324ad29329c81f27574f35f8
#
_entry.id   d2ac3777324ad29329c81f27574f35f8
#
_cell.length_a   1.000
_cell.length_b   1.000
_cell.length_c   1.000
_cell.angle_alpha   90.00
_cell.angle_beta   90.00
_cell.angle_gamma   90.00
#
_symmetry.space_group_name_H-M   'P 1'
#
loop_
_entity.id
_entity.type
_entity.pdbx_description
1 polymer ?
#
loop_
_entity_poly.entity_id
_entity_poly.type
_entity_poly.pdbx_seq_one_letter_code
_entity_poly.pdbx_strand_id
1 'polypeptide(L)'
;MRTIFTTGQVAKICKVAPRTVSKWFDSGRLRGYRIPGSQDRRIPREHLIRFLKEHGMPLGELEDEAMGKLLLVGVDVNVRSQLMDLMPTGDYKTESAASGFEAGIQAESLHPDCIVIDFGMGRHEASMIATNLRKNTDYADAVLVALLSDDDTASGFDRTPFNETFRKPFDAALLAERIRTLVGRKKQLA
;
A
#
# COMPACT_ATOMS: atom_id res chain seq x y z
N MET A 1 -7.28 -7.37 -10.48
CA MET A 1 -7.60 -7.41 -9.04
C MET A 1 -9.11 -7.43 -8.85
N ARG A 2 -9.68 -8.27 -7.96
CA ARG A 2 -11.13 -8.35 -7.81
C ARG A 2 -11.57 -7.38 -6.72
N THR A 3 -12.33 -6.36 -7.08
CA THR A 3 -12.77 -5.29 -6.17
C THR A 3 -14.14 -5.56 -5.54
N ILE A 4 -14.92 -6.49 -6.10
CA ILE A 4 -16.28 -6.81 -5.65
C ILE A 4 -16.46 -8.33 -5.61
N PHE A 5 -17.06 -8.84 -4.54
CA PHE A 5 -17.35 -10.25 -4.31
C PHE A 5 -18.84 -10.55 -4.27
N THR A 6 -19.21 -11.75 -4.73
CA THR A 6 -20.54 -12.32 -4.52
C THR A 6 -20.60 -13.05 -3.17
N THR A 7 -21.79 -13.33 -2.65
CA THR A 7 -21.97 -14.12 -1.42
C THR A 7 -21.32 -15.49 -1.50
N GLY A 8 -21.34 -16.13 -2.68
CA GLY A 8 -20.69 -17.44 -2.89
C GLY A 8 -19.16 -17.36 -2.84
N GLN A 9 -18.58 -16.28 -3.35
CA GLN A 9 -17.13 -16.06 -3.28
C GLN A 9 -16.69 -15.76 -1.84
N VAL A 10 -17.41 -14.89 -1.13
CA VAL A 10 -17.16 -14.64 0.29
C VAL A 10 -17.28 -15.92 1.11
N ALA A 11 -18.28 -16.77 0.83
CA ALA A 11 -18.46 -18.05 1.50
C ALA A 11 -17.25 -18.97 1.35
N LYS A 12 -16.64 -19.01 0.16
CA LYS A 12 -15.41 -19.79 -0.09
C LYS A 12 -14.22 -19.22 0.70
N ILE A 13 -14.04 -17.89 0.68
CA ILE A 13 -12.97 -17.20 1.42
C ILE A 13 -13.09 -17.47 2.93
N CYS A 14 -14.28 -17.29 3.47
CA CYS A 14 -14.55 -17.49 4.90
C CYS A 14 -14.71 -18.97 5.31
N LYS A 15 -14.70 -19.91 4.37
CA LYS A 15 -14.95 -21.35 4.58
C LYS A 15 -16.28 -21.61 5.31
N VAL A 16 -17.32 -20.89 4.92
CA VAL A 16 -18.68 -21.02 5.47
C VAL A 16 -19.72 -21.28 4.37
N ALA A 17 -20.94 -21.66 4.76
CA ALA A 17 -22.01 -21.82 3.78
C ALA A 17 -22.46 -20.45 3.22
N PRO A 18 -22.87 -20.34 1.93
CA PRO A 18 -23.38 -19.09 1.35
C PRO A 18 -24.54 -18.45 2.13
N ARG A 19 -25.37 -19.28 2.75
CA ARG A 19 -26.48 -18.85 3.62
C ARG A 19 -25.97 -18.04 4.82
N THR A 20 -24.81 -18.38 5.37
CA THR A 20 -24.21 -17.65 6.50
C THR A 20 -23.80 -16.25 6.06
N VAL A 21 -23.18 -16.11 4.89
CA VAL A 21 -22.82 -14.81 4.31
C VAL A 21 -24.06 -13.96 4.03
N SER A 22 -25.12 -14.57 3.50
CA SER A 22 -26.39 -13.88 3.29
C SER A 22 -26.99 -13.36 4.60
N LYS A 23 -26.91 -14.12 5.70
CA LYS A 23 -27.33 -13.65 7.03
C LYS A 23 -26.50 -12.48 7.53
N TRP A 24 -25.17 -12.51 7.34
CA TRP A 24 -24.29 -11.39 7.72
C TRP A 24 -24.64 -10.12 6.94
N PHE A 25 -24.88 -10.25 5.64
CA PHE A 25 -25.29 -9.13 4.80
C PHE A 25 -26.66 -8.58 5.20
N ASP A 26 -27.67 -9.44 5.34
CA ASP A 26 -29.05 -9.03 5.64
C ASP A 26 -29.20 -8.47 7.07
N SER A 27 -28.33 -8.86 8.01
CA SER A 27 -28.25 -8.28 9.36
C SER A 27 -27.43 -6.99 9.43
N GLY A 28 -26.85 -6.52 8.31
CA GLY A 28 -26.01 -5.33 8.25
C GLY A 28 -24.59 -5.49 8.81
N ARG A 29 -24.22 -6.68 9.30
CA ARG A 29 -22.86 -6.96 9.81
C ARG A 29 -21.81 -6.89 8.70
N LEU A 30 -22.11 -7.49 7.52
CA LEU A 30 -21.27 -7.42 6.34
C LEU A 30 -21.88 -6.41 5.36
N ARG A 31 -21.24 -5.27 5.21
CA ARG A 31 -21.71 -4.18 4.36
C ARG A 31 -21.51 -4.50 2.87
N GLY A 32 -22.47 -4.07 2.06
CA GLY A 32 -22.45 -4.20 0.62
C GLY A 32 -23.70 -3.58 0.02
N TYR A 33 -23.97 -3.90 -1.24
CA TYR A 33 -25.15 -3.40 -1.95
C TYR A 33 -25.82 -4.52 -2.76
N ARG A 34 -27.06 -4.31 -3.16
CA ARG A 34 -27.78 -5.17 -4.12
C ARG A 34 -27.79 -4.51 -5.47
N ILE A 35 -27.68 -5.33 -6.52
CA ILE A 35 -27.86 -4.81 -7.88
C ILE A 35 -29.33 -4.41 -8.06
N PRO A 36 -29.62 -3.19 -8.50
CA PRO A 36 -30.98 -2.75 -8.79
C PRO A 36 -31.70 -3.73 -9.74
N GLY A 37 -32.90 -4.14 -9.37
CA GLY A 37 -33.67 -5.14 -10.14
C GLY A 37 -33.24 -6.60 -9.97
N SER A 38 -32.26 -6.89 -9.13
CA SER A 38 -31.77 -8.24 -8.82
C SER A 38 -31.71 -8.47 -7.30
N GLN A 39 -31.81 -9.75 -6.89
CA GLN A 39 -31.55 -10.16 -5.49
C GLN A 39 -30.05 -10.36 -5.22
N ASP A 40 -29.22 -10.17 -6.22
CA ASP A 40 -27.77 -10.37 -6.13
C ASP A 40 -27.11 -9.37 -5.18
N ARG A 41 -26.39 -9.91 -4.21
CA ARG A 41 -25.59 -9.14 -3.26
C ARG A 41 -24.17 -8.96 -3.78
N ARG A 42 -23.66 -7.75 -3.63
CA ARG A 42 -22.27 -7.39 -3.98
C ARG A 42 -21.59 -6.82 -2.75
N ILE A 43 -20.46 -7.40 -2.41
CA ILE A 43 -19.66 -7.06 -1.24
C ILE A 43 -18.36 -6.41 -1.75
N PRO A 44 -18.18 -5.10 -1.54
CA PRO A 44 -16.91 -4.45 -1.82
C PRO A 44 -15.78 -5.08 -1.01
N ARG A 45 -14.63 -5.21 -1.61
CA ARG A 45 -13.44 -5.85 -1.04
C ARG A 45 -13.05 -5.25 0.31
N GLU A 46 -13.04 -3.94 0.41
CA GLU A 46 -12.72 -3.20 1.64
C GLU A 46 -13.68 -3.53 2.80
N HIS A 47 -14.96 -3.71 2.50
CA HIS A 47 -15.96 -4.10 3.50
C HIS A 47 -15.75 -5.54 3.97
N LEU A 48 -15.34 -6.44 3.06
CA LEU A 48 -15.01 -7.82 3.42
C LEU A 48 -13.77 -7.87 4.32
N ILE A 49 -12.69 -7.18 3.95
CA ILE A 49 -11.46 -7.12 4.75
C ILE A 49 -11.73 -6.56 6.14
N ARG A 50 -12.48 -5.45 6.23
CA ARG A 50 -12.86 -4.85 7.50
C ARG A 50 -13.64 -5.85 8.36
N PHE A 51 -14.65 -6.49 7.79
CA PHE A 51 -15.45 -7.49 8.48
C PHE A 51 -14.61 -8.65 9.02
N LEU A 52 -13.67 -9.19 8.22
CA LEU A 52 -12.78 -10.27 8.64
C LEU A 52 -11.87 -9.84 9.80
N LYS A 53 -11.25 -8.65 9.71
CA LYS A 53 -10.41 -8.07 10.77
C LYS A 53 -11.21 -7.86 12.07
N GLU A 54 -12.39 -7.25 12.01
CA GLU A 54 -13.27 -6.97 13.17
C GLU A 54 -13.72 -8.25 13.89
N HIS A 55 -13.83 -9.36 13.16
CA HIS A 55 -14.28 -10.64 13.73
C HIS A 55 -13.12 -11.63 13.98
N GLY A 56 -11.86 -11.21 13.87
CA GLY A 56 -10.70 -12.06 14.07
C GLY A 56 -10.62 -13.24 13.11
N MET A 57 -11.21 -13.11 11.91
CA MET A 57 -11.20 -14.16 10.89
C MET A 57 -9.96 -14.02 10.00
N PRO A 58 -9.35 -15.15 9.58
CA PRO A 58 -8.19 -15.10 8.70
C PRO A 58 -8.55 -14.49 7.35
N LEU A 59 -7.71 -13.61 6.86
CA LEU A 59 -7.88 -12.96 5.55
C LEU A 59 -7.59 -13.91 4.39
N GLY A 60 -6.76 -14.95 4.59
CA GLY A 60 -6.41 -15.93 3.57
C GLY A 60 -5.80 -15.26 2.33
N GLU A 61 -6.32 -15.58 1.15
CA GLU A 61 -5.85 -15.02 -0.13
C GLU A 61 -5.99 -13.48 -0.22
N LEU A 62 -6.75 -12.86 0.68
CA LEU A 62 -6.89 -11.41 0.76
C LEU A 62 -5.81 -10.74 1.61
N GLU A 63 -4.97 -11.50 2.31
CA GLU A 63 -4.01 -10.99 3.28
C GLU A 63 -2.94 -10.13 2.59
N ASP A 64 -2.30 -10.66 1.57
CA ASP A 64 -1.28 -9.95 0.77
C ASP A 64 -1.82 -8.68 0.09
N GLU A 65 -3.10 -8.67 -0.22
CA GLU A 65 -3.78 -7.54 -0.83
C GLU A 65 -4.34 -6.54 0.19
N ALA A 66 -4.57 -6.96 1.45
CA ALA A 66 -5.08 -6.10 2.52
C ALA A 66 -3.97 -5.24 3.14
N MET A 67 -2.74 -5.74 3.13
CA MET A 67 -1.58 -5.01 3.62
C MET A 67 -1.17 -3.90 2.65
N GLY A 68 -0.71 -2.79 3.20
CA GLY A 68 0.03 -1.79 2.45
C GLY A 68 1.40 -2.37 2.07
N LYS A 69 1.85 -2.14 0.86
CA LYS A 69 3.14 -2.62 0.36
C LYS A 69 4.12 -1.46 0.25
N LEU A 70 5.17 -1.50 1.04
CA LEU A 70 6.15 -0.42 1.16
C LEU A 70 7.53 -0.91 0.71
N LEU A 71 8.13 -0.20 -0.23
CA LEU A 71 9.51 -0.41 -0.64
C LEU A 71 10.37 0.77 -0.18
N LEU A 72 11.45 0.48 0.55
CA LEU A 72 12.43 1.47 1.04
C LEU A 72 13.70 1.35 0.22
N VAL A 73 14.08 2.39 -0.51
CA VAL A 73 15.24 2.39 -1.42
C VAL A 73 16.33 3.33 -0.90
N GLY A 74 17.50 2.80 -0.60
CA GLY A 74 18.64 3.53 -0.09
C GLY A 74 18.47 4.09 1.33
N VAL A 75 17.38 3.72 2.02
CA VAL A 75 17.04 4.26 3.34
C VAL A 75 17.97 3.72 4.41
N ASP A 76 18.49 4.62 5.25
CA ASP A 76 19.36 4.29 6.37
C ASP A 76 18.71 3.26 7.32
N VAL A 77 19.55 2.39 7.90
CA VAL A 77 19.10 1.28 8.76
C VAL A 77 18.31 1.75 9.98
N ASN A 78 18.66 2.91 10.57
CA ASN A 78 17.95 3.43 11.75
C ASN A 78 16.57 3.95 11.36
N VAL A 79 16.47 4.70 10.26
CA VAL A 79 15.18 5.19 9.73
C VAL A 79 14.29 4.01 9.31
N ARG A 80 14.89 3.00 8.66
CA ARG A 80 14.18 1.78 8.29
C ARG A 80 13.61 1.06 9.51
N SER A 81 14.42 0.86 10.56
CA SER A 81 13.98 0.21 11.80
C SER A 81 12.81 0.98 12.45
N GLN A 82 12.93 2.30 12.58
CA GLN A 82 11.86 3.14 13.12
C GLN A 82 10.56 3.05 12.31
N LEU A 83 10.67 3.05 10.97
CA LEU A 83 9.49 2.90 10.10
C LEU A 83 8.84 1.52 10.25
N MET A 84 9.64 0.45 10.37
CA MET A 84 9.11 -0.91 10.57
C MET A 84 8.38 -1.04 11.91
N ASP A 85 8.88 -0.41 12.98
CA ASP A 85 8.21 -0.38 14.28
C ASP A 85 6.89 0.41 14.26
N LEU A 86 6.87 1.52 13.51
CA LEU A 86 5.70 2.38 13.36
C LEU A 86 4.67 1.83 12.37
N MET A 87 5.07 0.92 11.46
CA MET A 87 4.24 0.31 10.43
C MET A 87 4.24 -1.21 10.60
N PRO A 88 3.44 -1.73 11.56
CA PRO A 88 3.51 -3.13 11.95
C PRO A 88 3.19 -4.09 10.80
N THR A 89 3.81 -5.25 10.82
CA THR A 89 3.72 -6.30 9.79
C THR A 89 2.30 -6.82 9.52
N GLY A 90 1.36 -6.60 10.44
CA GLY A 90 -0.07 -6.91 10.23
C GLY A 90 -0.80 -5.94 9.29
N ASP A 91 -0.25 -4.74 9.08
CA ASP A 91 -0.85 -3.72 8.22
C ASP A 91 0.01 -3.40 6.99
N TYR A 92 1.32 -3.65 7.05
CA TYR A 92 2.28 -3.35 5.98
C TYR A 92 3.25 -4.50 5.75
N LYS A 93 3.46 -4.83 4.48
CA LYS A 93 4.59 -5.64 4.01
C LYS A 93 5.67 -4.68 3.53
N THR A 94 6.81 -4.67 4.22
CA THR A 94 7.91 -3.73 3.94
C THR A 94 9.13 -4.50 3.43
N GLU A 95 9.65 -4.10 2.28
CA GLU A 95 10.90 -4.58 1.71
C GLU A 95 11.87 -3.41 1.55
N SER A 96 13.17 -3.72 1.45
CA SER A 96 14.22 -2.71 1.29
C SER A 96 15.18 -3.08 0.17
N ALA A 97 15.72 -2.06 -0.48
CA ALA A 97 16.72 -2.18 -1.53
C ALA A 97 17.85 -1.18 -1.29
N ALA A 98 19.10 -1.60 -1.46
CA ALA A 98 20.27 -0.74 -1.29
C ALA A 98 20.71 -0.06 -2.59
N SER A 99 20.24 -0.52 -3.75
CA SER A 99 20.61 -0.01 -5.08
C SER A 99 19.40 0.05 -6.01
N GLY A 100 19.54 0.75 -7.13
CA GLY A 100 18.52 0.81 -8.18
C GLY A 100 18.21 -0.54 -8.81
N PHE A 101 19.22 -1.40 -8.95
CA PHE A 101 19.02 -2.76 -9.47
C PHE A 101 18.16 -3.60 -8.51
N GLU A 102 18.51 -3.60 -7.23
CA GLU A 102 17.75 -4.31 -6.20
C GLU A 102 16.33 -3.76 -6.06
N ALA A 103 16.19 -2.42 -6.15
CA ALA A 103 14.89 -1.77 -6.14
C ALA A 103 13.99 -2.25 -7.28
N GLY A 104 14.53 -2.47 -8.48
CA GLY A 104 13.80 -3.04 -9.61
C GLY A 104 13.29 -4.46 -9.34
N ILE A 105 14.14 -5.33 -8.80
CA ILE A 105 13.78 -6.71 -8.46
C ILE A 105 12.69 -6.73 -7.36
N GLN A 106 12.88 -5.92 -6.32
CA GLN A 106 11.92 -5.85 -5.22
C GLN A 106 10.58 -5.23 -5.64
N ALA A 107 10.62 -4.22 -6.50
CA ALA A 107 9.40 -3.62 -7.04
C ALA A 107 8.57 -4.63 -7.83
N GLU A 108 9.22 -5.44 -8.69
CA GLU A 108 8.56 -6.49 -9.47
C GLU A 108 7.93 -7.58 -8.59
N SER A 109 8.62 -7.99 -7.52
CA SER A 109 8.12 -9.01 -6.59
C SER A 109 7.02 -8.50 -5.67
N LEU A 110 7.18 -7.26 -5.15
CA LEU A 110 6.29 -6.68 -4.14
C LEU A 110 5.06 -6.00 -4.73
N HIS A 111 5.18 -5.36 -5.90
CA HIS A 111 4.19 -4.43 -6.47
C HIS A 111 3.78 -3.36 -5.43
N PRO A 112 4.70 -2.46 -5.05
CA PRO A 112 4.53 -1.57 -3.91
C PRO A 112 3.42 -0.53 -4.12
N ASP A 113 2.65 -0.26 -3.07
CA ASP A 113 1.72 0.86 -3.01
C ASP A 113 2.45 2.19 -2.79
N CYS A 114 3.57 2.13 -2.04
CA CYS A 114 4.43 3.27 -1.74
C CYS A 114 5.91 2.89 -1.85
N ILE A 115 6.70 3.80 -2.43
CA ILE A 115 8.15 3.67 -2.54
C ILE A 115 8.79 4.92 -1.94
N VAL A 116 9.63 4.73 -0.92
CA VAL A 116 10.42 5.78 -0.29
C VAL A 116 11.83 5.71 -0.85
N ILE A 117 12.32 6.80 -1.43
CA ILE A 117 13.65 6.87 -2.05
C ILE A 117 14.50 7.87 -1.27
N ASP A 118 15.60 7.40 -0.70
CA ASP A 118 16.56 8.26 0.00
C ASP A 118 17.63 8.76 -0.95
N PHE A 119 17.72 10.07 -1.09
CA PHE A 119 18.72 10.73 -1.94
C PHE A 119 20.15 10.60 -1.39
N GLY A 120 20.31 10.18 -0.13
CA GLY A 120 21.60 9.81 0.44
C GLY A 120 22.32 8.66 -0.28
N MET A 121 21.61 7.83 -1.05
CA MET A 121 22.23 6.81 -1.90
C MET A 121 22.95 7.39 -3.15
N GLY A 122 22.73 8.65 -3.46
CA GLY A 122 23.25 9.36 -4.61
C GLY A 122 22.14 9.96 -5.46
N ARG A 123 22.21 11.28 -5.65
CA ARG A 123 21.16 12.06 -6.36
C ARG A 123 20.82 11.52 -7.74
N HIS A 124 21.84 11.22 -8.54
CA HIS A 124 21.64 10.76 -9.91
C HIS A 124 20.87 9.43 -9.92
N GLU A 125 21.30 8.48 -9.11
CA GLU A 125 20.67 7.16 -9.01
C GLU A 125 19.23 7.27 -8.49
N ALA A 126 18.99 8.02 -7.41
CA ALA A 126 17.66 8.25 -6.85
C ALA A 126 16.71 8.90 -7.87
N SER A 127 17.17 9.89 -8.61
CA SER A 127 16.38 10.56 -9.66
C SER A 127 16.06 9.62 -10.83
N MET A 128 17.02 8.80 -11.24
CA MET A 128 16.84 7.79 -12.29
C MET A 128 15.80 6.75 -11.89
N ILE A 129 15.85 6.25 -10.66
CA ILE A 129 14.86 5.31 -10.10
C ILE A 129 13.47 5.93 -10.16
N ALA A 130 13.29 7.13 -9.63
CA ALA A 130 11.99 7.79 -9.59
C ALA A 130 11.42 8.02 -11.00
N THR A 131 12.25 8.49 -11.93
CA THR A 131 11.85 8.73 -13.32
C THR A 131 11.44 7.44 -14.03
N ASN A 132 12.20 6.36 -13.84
CA ASN A 132 11.91 5.06 -14.45
C ASN A 132 10.62 4.45 -13.87
N LEU A 133 10.38 4.57 -12.57
CA LEU A 133 9.13 4.13 -11.95
C LEU A 133 7.92 4.87 -12.52
N ARG A 134 8.00 6.19 -12.73
CA ARG A 134 6.89 6.95 -13.34
C ARG A 134 6.61 6.62 -14.81
N LYS A 135 7.64 6.18 -15.54
CA LYS A 135 7.49 5.75 -16.94
C LYS A 135 6.90 4.34 -17.08
N ASN A 136 7.01 3.53 -16.04
CA ASN A 136 6.47 2.18 -16.05
C ASN A 136 5.00 2.20 -15.60
N THR A 137 4.11 1.67 -16.44
CA THR A 137 2.66 1.63 -16.20
C THR A 137 2.28 0.91 -14.91
N ASP A 138 3.06 -0.11 -14.51
CA ASP A 138 2.77 -0.93 -13.33
C ASP A 138 3.02 -0.16 -12.02
N TYR A 139 3.85 0.90 -12.07
CA TYR A 139 4.21 1.71 -10.89
C TYR A 139 3.81 3.19 -11.04
N ALA A 140 3.21 3.58 -12.17
CA ALA A 140 2.84 4.98 -12.44
C ALA A 140 1.98 5.59 -11.31
N ASP A 141 1.10 4.77 -10.73
CA ASP A 141 0.21 5.16 -9.63
C ASP A 141 0.80 4.94 -8.23
N ALA A 142 2.00 4.34 -8.10
CA ALA A 142 2.62 4.15 -6.79
C ALA A 142 2.90 5.51 -6.13
N VAL A 143 2.70 5.59 -4.81
CA VAL A 143 3.09 6.78 -4.04
C VAL A 143 4.62 6.82 -3.98
N LEU A 144 5.23 7.89 -4.51
CA LEU A 144 6.67 8.12 -4.39
C LEU A 144 6.95 9.20 -3.35
N VAL A 145 7.82 8.89 -2.40
CA VAL A 145 8.28 9.80 -1.34
C VAL A 145 9.79 9.96 -1.44
N ALA A 146 10.29 11.20 -1.46
CA ALA A 146 11.72 11.48 -1.43
C ALA A 146 12.17 11.87 -0.02
N LEU A 147 13.32 11.31 0.42
CA LEU A 147 14.04 11.77 1.60
C LEU A 147 15.26 12.55 1.13
N LEU A 148 15.33 13.83 1.50
CA LEU A 148 16.29 14.80 0.99
C LEU A 148 17.18 15.35 2.10
N SER A 149 18.45 15.57 1.82
CA SER A 149 19.35 16.42 2.62
C SER A 149 19.19 17.90 2.23
N ASP A 150 19.84 18.80 2.96
CA ASP A 150 19.86 20.23 2.62
C ASP A 150 20.56 20.49 1.28
N ASP A 151 21.62 19.76 0.98
CA ASP A 151 22.34 19.85 -0.28
C ASP A 151 21.49 19.43 -1.49
N ASP A 152 20.60 18.45 -1.30
CA ASP A 152 19.68 17.99 -2.35
C ASP A 152 18.69 19.07 -2.76
N THR A 153 18.21 19.85 -1.80
CA THR A 153 17.24 20.93 -2.06
C THR A 153 17.88 22.16 -2.71
N ALA A 154 19.14 22.44 -2.39
CA ALA A 154 19.87 23.62 -2.90
C ALA A 154 20.22 23.54 -4.40
N SER A 155 20.29 22.36 -5.00
CA SER A 155 20.87 22.14 -6.34
C SER A 155 19.85 21.72 -7.41
N GLY A 156 18.61 22.22 -7.35
CA GLY A 156 17.62 22.03 -8.43
C GLY A 156 16.96 20.64 -8.42
N PHE A 157 16.47 20.21 -7.25
CA PHE A 157 15.72 18.98 -7.10
C PHE A 157 14.41 18.99 -7.92
N ASP A 158 14.22 18.01 -8.80
CA ASP A 158 12.97 17.82 -9.52
C ASP A 158 11.95 17.08 -8.65
N ARG A 159 10.90 17.79 -8.21
CA ARG A 159 9.80 17.24 -7.42
C ARG A 159 8.75 16.51 -8.24
N THR A 160 8.76 16.65 -9.55
CA THR A 160 7.69 16.17 -10.44
C THR A 160 7.34 14.68 -10.25
N PRO A 161 8.32 13.76 -10.08
CA PRO A 161 8.00 12.35 -9.87
C PRO A 161 7.37 12.02 -8.52
N PHE A 162 7.50 12.91 -7.52
CA PHE A 162 7.17 12.61 -6.12
C PHE A 162 5.83 13.16 -5.68
N ASN A 163 5.11 12.36 -4.90
CA ASN A 163 3.87 12.76 -4.24
C ASN A 163 4.14 13.58 -2.97
N GLU A 164 5.26 13.28 -2.28
CA GLU A 164 5.65 13.93 -1.04
C GLU A 164 7.19 13.99 -0.91
N THR A 165 7.69 14.94 -0.15
CA THR A 165 9.14 15.09 0.10
C THR A 165 9.37 15.38 1.57
N PHE A 166 10.35 14.73 2.17
CA PHE A 166 10.79 14.95 3.55
C PHE A 166 12.24 15.41 3.56
N ARG A 167 12.52 16.47 4.31
CA ARG A 167 13.87 17.00 4.51
C ARG A 167 14.45 16.43 5.80
N LYS A 168 15.67 15.93 5.74
CA LYS A 168 16.42 15.47 6.91
C LYS A 168 16.94 16.66 7.74
N PRO A 169 16.92 16.60 9.08
CA PRO A 169 16.28 15.56 9.89
C PRO A 169 14.75 15.68 9.88
N PHE A 170 14.04 14.56 9.91
CA PHE A 170 12.58 14.49 9.96
C PHE A 170 12.10 13.59 11.10
N ASP A 171 10.85 13.74 11.49
CA ASP A 171 10.18 12.82 12.41
C ASP A 171 9.67 11.57 11.66
N ALA A 172 10.17 10.40 12.05
CA ALA A 172 9.76 9.13 11.46
C ALA A 172 8.25 8.83 11.67
N ALA A 173 7.66 9.30 12.78
CA ALA A 173 6.24 9.14 13.03
C ALA A 173 5.39 9.95 12.04
N LEU A 174 5.82 11.18 11.73
CA LEU A 174 5.18 12.00 10.71
C LEU A 174 5.29 11.39 9.31
N LEU A 175 6.47 10.84 8.97
CA LEU A 175 6.66 10.12 7.70
C LEU A 175 5.72 8.91 7.60
N ALA A 176 5.65 8.09 8.65
CA ALA A 176 4.76 6.92 8.70
C ALA A 176 3.28 7.32 8.57
N GLU A 177 2.84 8.39 9.24
CA GLU A 177 1.48 8.92 9.15
C GLU A 177 1.14 9.39 7.72
N ARG A 178 2.07 10.09 7.07
CA ARG A 178 1.89 10.56 5.69
C ARG A 178 1.81 9.39 4.71
N ILE A 179 2.67 8.37 4.85
CA ILE A 179 2.61 7.16 4.03
C ILE A 179 1.23 6.50 4.18
N ARG A 180 0.73 6.30 5.42
CA ARG A 180 -0.61 5.71 5.65
C ARG A 180 -1.71 6.52 4.98
N THR A 181 -1.65 7.84 5.10
CA THR A 181 -2.65 8.74 4.51
C THR A 181 -2.65 8.65 2.98
N LEU A 182 -1.48 8.68 2.35
CA LEU A 182 -1.35 8.65 0.89
C LEU A 182 -1.74 7.29 0.31
N VAL A 183 -1.29 6.19 0.93
CA VAL A 183 -1.67 4.83 0.52
C VAL A 183 -3.16 4.57 0.76
N GLY A 184 -3.71 5.05 1.88
CA GLY A 184 -5.14 4.92 2.18
C GLY A 184 -6.02 5.64 1.16
N ARG A 185 -5.67 6.85 0.75
CA ARG A 185 -6.38 7.60 -0.31
C ARG A 185 -6.34 6.87 -1.65
N LYS A 186 -5.19 6.31 -2.02
CA LYS A 186 -5.05 5.54 -3.25
C LYS A 186 -5.97 4.33 -3.26
N LYS A 187 -6.02 3.57 -2.16
CA LYS A 187 -6.87 2.37 -2.03
C LYS A 187 -8.37 2.67 -2.03
N GLN A 188 -8.78 3.91 -1.74
CA GLN A 188 -10.18 4.34 -1.82
C GLN A 188 -10.62 4.76 -3.23
N LEU A 189 -9.68 5.16 -4.09
CA LEU A 189 -9.93 5.64 -5.46
C LEU A 189 -9.79 4.54 -6.52
N ALA A 190 -9.18 3.41 -6.18
CA ALA A 190 -9.00 2.24 -7.04
C ALA A 190 -10.14 1.21 -6.87
#